data_51411ffe10ee4b090dac41784f59aa73
#
_entry.id   51411ffe10ee4b090dac41784f59aa73
#
_cell.length_a   1.000
_cell.length_b   1.000
_cell.length_c   1.000
_cell.angle_alpha   90.00
_cell.angle_beta   90.00
_cell.angle_gamma   90.00
#
_symmetry.space_group_name_H-M   'P 1'
#
loop_
_entity.id
_entity.type
_entity.pdbx_description
1 polymer ?
#
loop_
_entity_poly.entity_id
_entity_poly.type
_entity_poly.pdbx_seq_one_letter_code
_entity_poly.pdbx_strand_id
1 'polypeptide(L)'
;IITGQWANKAYKEAARYGKARAVASSADKTYSYIPKTKREDFDPEADYVHICMNNTIYGTKYHEIPDTGNVPLVADISSCILSETIDVKKFGVLYAGAQKNVAPAGVTIVIIRKDLVGNAMDITPTMLNYATHAENGSMFNTPPCYAIYIAGLTFKWLKKIGGLEAMKKINEEKAKILYDFLDESRLFKGTVVPEDRSLMNVPFVTGNEELDAKFVAEAKKAGFVNVKGHRTVGGMRASIYNAMPTEGVRKLVEFMK
;
A
#
# COMPACT_ATOMS: atom_id res chain seq x y z
N ILE A 1 -0.58 12.91 -6.06
CA ILE A 1 -0.58 12.09 -7.29
C ILE A 1 -1.65 11.02 -7.16
N ILE A 2 -2.50 10.82 -8.19
CA ILE A 2 -3.65 9.92 -8.13
C ILE A 2 -3.33 8.62 -8.88
N THR A 3 -2.91 7.59 -8.13
CA THR A 3 -2.52 6.27 -8.64
C THR A 3 -3.50 5.17 -8.26
N GLY A 4 -4.67 5.53 -7.75
CA GLY A 4 -5.70 4.57 -7.38
C GLY A 4 -6.81 5.18 -6.56
N GLN A 5 -7.75 4.33 -6.13
CA GLN A 5 -8.93 4.77 -5.39
C GLN A 5 -8.59 5.44 -4.05
N TRP A 6 -7.58 4.94 -3.32
CA TRP A 6 -7.20 5.50 -2.02
C TRP A 6 -6.54 6.87 -2.18
N ALA A 7 -5.64 7.03 -3.18
CA ALA A 7 -5.05 8.32 -3.52
C ALA A 7 -6.13 9.33 -3.95
N ASN A 8 -7.13 8.90 -4.73
CA ASN A 8 -8.25 9.75 -5.12
C ASN A 8 -9.14 10.15 -3.92
N LYS A 9 -9.34 9.26 -2.96
CA LYS A 9 -10.05 9.60 -1.71
C LYS A 9 -9.26 10.62 -0.89
N ALA A 10 -7.95 10.43 -0.74
CA ALA A 10 -7.09 11.39 -0.05
C ALA A 10 -7.13 12.76 -0.73
N TYR A 11 -7.08 12.82 -2.06
CA TYR A 11 -7.22 14.05 -2.83
C TYR A 11 -8.57 14.76 -2.55
N LYS A 12 -9.68 14.00 -2.62
CA LYS A 12 -11.02 14.55 -2.36
C LYS A 12 -11.19 15.04 -0.93
N GLU A 13 -10.54 14.36 0.03
CA GLU A 13 -10.60 14.78 1.42
C GLU A 13 -9.76 16.03 1.66
N ALA A 14 -8.54 16.11 1.11
CA ALA A 14 -7.70 17.29 1.19
C ALA A 14 -8.40 18.54 0.63
N ALA A 15 -9.16 18.39 -0.47
CA ALA A 15 -9.91 19.47 -1.09
C ALA A 15 -11.03 20.06 -0.20
N ARG A 16 -11.40 19.41 0.90
CA ARG A 16 -12.35 19.94 1.89
C ARG A 16 -11.72 20.95 2.85
N TYR A 17 -10.42 20.87 3.03
CA TYR A 17 -9.69 21.67 4.01
C TYR A 17 -8.81 22.74 3.38
N GLY A 18 -8.52 22.63 2.08
CA GLY A 18 -7.65 23.57 1.39
C GLY A 18 -7.69 23.42 -0.12
N LYS A 19 -6.79 24.12 -0.80
CA LYS A 19 -6.63 24.00 -2.25
C LYS A 19 -5.84 22.72 -2.55
N ALA A 20 -6.49 21.76 -3.22
CA ALA A 20 -5.86 20.52 -3.65
C ALA A 20 -5.75 20.48 -5.18
N ARG A 21 -4.60 20.05 -5.70
CA ARG A 21 -4.32 19.89 -7.13
C ARG A 21 -3.84 18.46 -7.42
N ALA A 22 -4.41 17.82 -8.41
CA ALA A 22 -3.89 16.57 -8.93
C ALA A 22 -2.74 16.86 -9.91
N VAL A 23 -1.50 16.61 -9.48
CA VAL A 23 -0.30 16.84 -10.31
C VAL A 23 -0.24 15.85 -11.46
N ALA A 24 -0.51 14.57 -11.17
CA ALA A 24 -0.53 13.51 -12.16
C ALA A 24 -1.56 12.44 -11.77
N SER A 25 -2.03 11.69 -12.76
CA SER A 25 -2.97 10.57 -12.55
C SER A 25 -2.73 9.49 -13.60
N SER A 26 -2.87 8.23 -13.20
CA SER A 26 -2.87 7.07 -14.10
C SER A 26 -4.27 6.47 -14.33
N ALA A 27 -5.31 7.27 -14.09
CA ALA A 27 -6.71 6.85 -14.31
C ALA A 27 -7.03 6.53 -15.78
N ASP A 28 -6.30 7.13 -16.72
CA ASP A 28 -6.40 6.89 -18.17
C ASP A 28 -6.18 5.43 -18.55
N LYS A 29 -5.38 4.69 -17.78
CA LYS A 29 -5.11 3.25 -17.98
C LYS A 29 -5.52 2.43 -16.75
N THR A 30 -6.60 2.80 -16.09
CA THR A 30 -7.14 2.08 -14.92
C THR A 30 -6.08 1.87 -13.84
N TYR A 31 -5.21 2.85 -13.62
CA TYR A 31 -4.13 2.84 -12.62
C TYR A 31 -3.13 1.67 -12.76
N SER A 32 -2.89 1.22 -13.98
CA SER A 32 -1.96 0.11 -14.27
C SER A 32 -0.49 0.52 -14.25
N TYR A 33 -0.18 1.79 -14.03
CA TYR A 33 1.18 2.33 -13.98
C TYR A 33 1.30 3.47 -12.98
N ILE A 34 2.54 3.81 -12.61
CA ILE A 34 2.88 4.99 -11.80
C ILE A 34 3.31 6.13 -12.73
N PRO A 35 2.61 7.28 -12.74
CA PRO A 35 2.99 8.39 -13.59
C PRO A 35 4.33 8.96 -13.14
N LYS A 36 5.26 9.17 -14.09
CA LYS A 36 6.53 9.84 -13.83
C LYS A 36 6.28 11.33 -13.64
N THR A 37 6.90 11.88 -12.62
CA THR A 37 6.85 13.31 -12.30
C THR A 37 8.26 13.86 -12.17
N LYS A 38 8.40 15.15 -12.43
CA LYS A 38 9.63 15.92 -12.24
C LYS A 38 9.42 16.94 -11.13
N ARG A 39 10.50 17.46 -10.58
CA ARG A 39 10.46 18.46 -9.51
C ARG A 39 9.65 19.71 -9.87
N GLU A 40 9.76 20.16 -11.11
CA GLU A 40 9.03 21.31 -11.63
C GLU A 40 7.52 21.13 -11.76
N ASP A 41 7.02 19.91 -11.69
CA ASP A 41 5.58 19.62 -11.69
C ASP A 41 4.90 19.98 -10.35
N PHE A 42 5.69 20.09 -9.28
CA PHE A 42 5.20 20.39 -7.95
C PHE A 42 5.25 21.89 -7.66
N ASP A 43 4.19 22.38 -7.02
CA ASP A 43 4.13 23.74 -6.52
C ASP A 43 5.06 23.88 -5.31
N PRO A 44 6.10 24.75 -5.35
CA PRO A 44 7.02 24.90 -4.23
C PRO A 44 6.37 25.51 -2.98
N GLU A 45 5.21 26.16 -3.12
CA GLU A 45 4.46 26.76 -2.02
C GLU A 45 3.40 25.81 -1.46
N ALA A 46 3.33 24.56 -1.92
CA ALA A 46 2.39 23.59 -1.40
C ALA A 46 2.80 23.13 0.00
N ASP A 47 1.82 22.96 0.90
CA ASP A 47 2.06 22.44 2.25
C ASP A 47 2.59 21.00 2.23
N TYR A 48 2.14 20.18 1.27
CA TYR A 48 2.63 18.80 1.07
C TYR A 48 2.26 18.24 -0.30
N VAL A 49 2.99 17.19 -0.68
CA VAL A 49 2.62 16.27 -1.77
C VAL A 49 2.19 14.95 -1.18
N HIS A 50 1.09 14.36 -1.66
CA HIS A 50 0.59 13.07 -1.20
C HIS A 50 0.71 11.99 -2.25
N ILE A 51 1.15 10.77 -1.83
CA ILE A 51 1.15 9.54 -2.62
C ILE A 51 0.58 8.35 -1.83
N CYS A 52 0.01 7.38 -2.53
CA CYS A 52 -0.15 6.02 -2.02
C CYS A 52 1.01 5.18 -2.54
N MET A 53 1.94 4.81 -1.67
CA MET A 53 3.18 4.14 -2.05
C MET A 53 2.95 2.76 -2.67
N ASN A 54 1.91 2.06 -2.23
CA ASN A 54 1.45 0.80 -2.80
C ASN A 54 -0.08 0.83 -2.95
N ASN A 55 -0.55 0.62 -4.18
CA ASN A 55 -1.97 0.67 -4.52
C ASN A 55 -2.60 -0.72 -4.40
N THR A 56 -3.19 -1.01 -3.25
CA THR A 56 -3.74 -2.32 -2.86
C THR A 56 -4.73 -2.91 -3.87
N ILE A 57 -5.52 -2.06 -4.55
CA ILE A 57 -6.58 -2.48 -5.46
C ILE A 57 -6.01 -2.76 -6.85
N TYR A 58 -5.12 -1.88 -7.31
CA TYR A 58 -4.63 -1.89 -8.70
C TYR A 58 -3.26 -2.56 -8.86
N GLY A 59 -2.55 -2.83 -7.76
CA GLY A 59 -1.29 -3.57 -7.76
C GLY A 59 -0.06 -2.79 -8.19
N THR A 60 -0.15 -1.47 -8.31
CA THR A 60 1.00 -0.62 -8.60
C THR A 60 1.72 -0.18 -7.33
N LYS A 61 3.03 0.05 -7.42
CA LYS A 61 3.89 0.50 -6.32
C LYS A 61 4.92 1.49 -6.83
N TYR A 62 5.23 2.51 -6.02
CA TYR A 62 6.39 3.38 -6.26
C TYR A 62 7.68 2.62 -5.92
N HIS A 63 8.53 2.41 -6.90
CA HIS A 63 9.90 1.92 -6.73
C HIS A 63 10.88 3.09 -6.61
N GLU A 64 10.56 4.22 -7.24
CA GLU A 64 11.28 5.49 -7.13
C GLU A 64 10.40 6.52 -6.44
N ILE A 65 10.96 7.21 -5.45
CA ILE A 65 10.24 8.23 -4.69
C ILE A 65 10.32 9.56 -5.46
N PRO A 66 9.18 10.25 -5.70
CA PRO A 66 9.19 11.54 -6.37
C PRO A 66 10.09 12.57 -5.69
N ASP A 67 10.87 13.33 -6.46
CA ASP A 67 11.58 14.48 -5.94
C ASP A 67 10.63 15.67 -5.84
N THR A 68 10.17 15.95 -4.62
CA THR A 68 9.27 17.07 -4.32
C THR A 68 10.00 18.35 -3.89
N GLY A 69 11.32 18.34 -3.96
CA GLY A 69 12.15 19.47 -3.50
C GLY A 69 12.04 19.67 -2.00
N ASN A 70 11.66 20.88 -1.58
CA ASN A 70 11.48 21.22 -0.17
C ASN A 70 10.06 20.91 0.35
N VAL A 71 9.12 20.60 -0.53
CA VAL A 71 7.73 20.30 -0.16
C VAL A 71 7.67 18.95 0.56
N PRO A 72 7.10 18.87 1.77
CA PRO A 72 6.98 17.63 2.51
C PRO A 72 6.23 16.55 1.72
N LEU A 73 6.82 15.36 1.57
CA LEU A 73 6.16 14.22 0.97
C LEU A 73 5.40 13.42 2.04
N VAL A 74 4.11 13.24 1.85
CA VAL A 74 3.23 12.44 2.70
C VAL A 74 2.87 11.15 1.97
N ALA A 75 3.06 10.00 2.59
CA ALA A 75 2.77 8.73 1.94
C ALA A 75 1.93 7.78 2.80
N ASP A 76 0.87 7.25 2.16
CA ASP A 76 0.15 6.07 2.64
C ASP A 76 0.98 4.83 2.31
N ILE A 77 1.50 4.16 3.33
CA ILE A 77 2.26 2.92 3.22
C ILE A 77 1.50 1.72 3.80
N SER A 78 0.19 1.84 4.03
CA SER A 78 -0.61 0.82 4.72
C SER A 78 -0.47 -0.59 4.13
N SER A 79 -0.32 -0.71 2.81
CA SER A 79 -0.23 -2.02 2.16
C SER A 79 1.20 -2.47 1.82
N CYS A 80 2.21 -1.69 2.21
CA CYS A 80 3.62 -2.05 2.01
C CYS A 80 4.52 -1.77 3.24
N ILE A 81 3.96 -1.27 4.34
CA ILE A 81 4.73 -1.09 5.57
C ILE A 81 5.43 -2.41 5.95
N LEU A 82 6.70 -2.35 6.33
CA LEU A 82 7.52 -3.48 6.74
C LEU A 82 7.74 -4.57 5.66
N SER A 83 7.41 -4.30 4.40
CA SER A 83 7.68 -5.25 3.30
C SER A 83 9.13 -5.19 2.80
N GLU A 84 9.77 -4.06 3.01
CA GLU A 84 11.16 -3.75 2.65
C GLU A 84 11.66 -2.54 3.44
N THR A 85 12.95 -2.23 3.32
CA THR A 85 13.55 -1.02 3.89
C THR A 85 13.10 0.22 3.13
N ILE A 86 12.69 1.25 3.85
CA ILE A 86 12.30 2.57 3.33
C ILE A 86 13.21 3.62 3.98
N ASP A 87 13.77 4.53 3.17
CA ASP A 87 14.46 5.70 3.71
C ASP A 87 13.43 6.73 4.20
N VAL A 88 13.12 6.66 5.49
CA VAL A 88 12.12 7.54 6.13
C VAL A 88 12.48 9.02 6.06
N LYS A 89 13.76 9.38 5.85
CA LYS A 89 14.21 10.77 5.75
C LYS A 89 13.70 11.49 4.50
N LYS A 90 13.28 10.75 3.48
CA LYS A 90 12.68 11.29 2.26
C LYS A 90 11.24 11.78 2.44
N PHE A 91 10.65 11.54 3.61
CA PHE A 91 9.23 11.83 3.85
C PHE A 91 9.06 12.84 4.99
N GLY A 92 8.05 13.69 4.85
CA GLY A 92 7.54 14.49 5.93
C GLY A 92 6.66 13.66 6.86
N VAL A 93 5.76 12.84 6.27
CA VAL A 93 4.87 11.94 6.99
C VAL A 93 4.74 10.61 6.26
N LEU A 94 4.87 9.52 7.00
CA LEU A 94 4.45 8.18 6.58
C LEU A 94 3.33 7.72 7.50
N TYR A 95 2.26 7.17 6.95
CA TYR A 95 1.22 6.57 7.77
C TYR A 95 0.77 5.21 7.23
N ALA A 96 0.34 4.34 8.15
CA ALA A 96 -0.09 2.99 7.84
C ALA A 96 -1.18 2.50 8.78
N GLY A 97 -2.32 2.10 8.23
CA GLY A 97 -3.25 1.25 8.95
C GLY A 97 -2.65 -0.14 9.15
N ALA A 98 -2.66 -0.65 10.38
CA ALA A 98 -1.97 -1.89 10.75
C ALA A 98 -2.58 -3.16 10.12
N GLN A 99 -3.86 -3.12 9.74
CA GLN A 99 -4.68 -4.30 9.39
C GLN A 99 -4.25 -5.07 8.13
N LYS A 100 -3.26 -4.61 7.39
CA LYS A 100 -2.79 -5.30 6.19
C LYS A 100 -1.52 -6.12 6.45
N ASN A 101 -0.52 -5.52 7.09
CA ASN A 101 0.81 -6.13 7.16
C ASN A 101 1.42 -6.15 8.56
N VAL A 102 0.73 -5.63 9.58
CA VAL A 102 1.29 -5.45 10.93
C VAL A 102 0.48 -6.13 12.01
N ALA A 103 -0.83 -5.85 12.12
CA ALA A 103 -1.67 -6.27 13.24
C ALA A 103 -3.17 -6.28 12.83
N PRO A 104 -4.09 -6.67 13.71
CA PRO A 104 -5.52 -6.43 13.52
C PRO A 104 -5.84 -4.94 13.34
N ALA A 105 -7.01 -4.63 12.78
CA ALA A 105 -7.52 -3.26 12.64
C ALA A 105 -7.62 -2.56 14.01
N GLY A 106 -7.46 -1.23 14.00
CA GLY A 106 -7.60 -0.38 15.18
C GLY A 106 -6.35 0.43 15.53
N VAL A 107 -5.22 0.17 14.88
CA VAL A 107 -3.98 0.96 15.03
C VAL A 107 -3.63 1.61 13.70
N THR A 108 -3.25 2.86 13.75
CA THR A 108 -2.55 3.56 12.66
C THR A 108 -1.16 3.95 13.14
N ILE A 109 -0.14 3.51 12.43
CA ILE A 109 1.25 3.90 12.67
C ILE A 109 1.51 5.19 11.90
N VAL A 110 2.07 6.20 12.58
CA VAL A 110 2.50 7.46 11.96
C VAL A 110 3.97 7.69 12.27
N ILE A 111 4.74 7.98 11.25
CA ILE A 111 6.13 8.44 11.34
C ILE A 111 6.14 9.85 10.76
N ILE A 112 6.41 10.84 11.59
CA ILE A 112 6.34 12.25 11.22
C ILE A 112 7.66 12.95 11.55
N ARG A 113 8.09 13.82 10.68
CA ARG A 113 9.22 14.73 10.93
C ARG A 113 8.87 15.70 12.04
N LYS A 114 9.78 15.92 13.00
CA LYS A 114 9.50 16.70 14.22
C LYS A 114 9.07 18.14 13.94
N ASP A 115 9.65 18.77 12.92
CA ASP A 115 9.35 20.16 12.53
C ASP A 115 7.93 20.34 11.95
N LEU A 116 7.26 19.25 11.58
CA LEU A 116 5.89 19.29 11.11
C LEU A 116 4.85 19.12 12.22
N VAL A 117 5.27 18.74 13.42
CA VAL A 117 4.38 18.61 14.59
C VAL A 117 4.07 19.99 15.15
N GLY A 118 2.80 20.26 15.45
CA GLY A 118 2.37 21.53 16.04
C GLY A 118 1.85 22.56 15.02
N ASN A 119 1.84 22.23 13.72
CA ASN A 119 1.35 23.11 12.65
C ASN A 119 -0.09 22.77 12.22
N ALA A 120 -0.92 22.25 13.14
CA ALA A 120 -2.30 21.93 12.86
C ALA A 120 -3.14 23.22 12.68
N MET A 121 -4.14 23.16 11.78
CA MET A 121 -5.12 24.25 11.66
C MET A 121 -5.94 24.39 12.94
N ASP A 122 -6.41 25.59 13.27
CA ASP A 122 -7.22 25.86 14.47
C ASP A 122 -8.48 25.00 14.58
N ILE A 123 -9.07 24.64 13.43
CA ILE A 123 -10.26 23.77 13.36
C ILE A 123 -9.95 22.29 13.54
N THR A 124 -8.66 21.90 13.68
CA THR A 124 -8.28 20.49 13.77
C THR A 124 -8.78 19.88 15.08
N PRO A 125 -9.62 18.82 15.02
CA PRO A 125 -10.03 18.12 16.23
C PRO A 125 -8.84 17.59 17.03
N THR A 126 -8.93 17.58 18.35
CA THR A 126 -7.85 17.17 19.27
C THR A 126 -7.17 15.86 18.85
N MET A 127 -7.98 14.84 18.48
CA MET A 127 -7.46 13.52 18.11
C MET A 127 -6.82 13.45 16.71
N LEU A 128 -6.96 14.48 15.88
CA LEU A 128 -6.30 14.60 14.58
C LEU A 128 -5.07 15.51 14.61
N ASN A 129 -4.78 16.12 15.75
CA ASN A 129 -3.59 16.94 15.98
C ASN A 129 -2.42 16.06 16.43
N TYR A 130 -1.36 15.99 15.63
CA TYR A 130 -0.19 15.17 15.94
C TYR A 130 0.55 15.61 17.22
N ALA A 131 0.48 16.89 17.62
CA ALA A 131 1.04 17.35 18.88
C ALA A 131 0.39 16.63 20.08
N THR A 132 -0.94 16.47 20.08
CA THR A 132 -1.67 15.73 21.11
C THR A 132 -1.10 14.32 21.32
N HIS A 133 -0.81 13.62 20.24
CA HIS A 133 -0.26 12.26 20.30
C HIS A 133 1.20 12.25 20.73
N ALA A 134 2.02 13.17 20.19
CA ALA A 134 3.45 13.26 20.51
C ALA A 134 3.69 13.57 21.99
N GLU A 135 2.94 14.52 22.57
CA GLU A 135 3.07 14.96 23.96
C GLU A 135 2.57 13.92 24.97
N ASN A 136 1.66 13.04 24.55
CA ASN A 136 1.06 12.02 25.41
C ASN A 136 1.54 10.58 25.12
N GLY A 137 2.67 10.40 24.41
CA GLY A 137 3.21 9.09 24.08
C GLY A 137 2.23 8.19 23.34
N SER A 138 1.38 8.78 22.49
CA SER A 138 0.28 8.12 21.74
C SER A 138 -0.82 7.52 22.65
N MET A 139 -0.89 7.93 23.91
CA MET A 139 -1.87 7.42 24.90
C MET A 139 -2.75 8.54 25.50
N PHE A 140 -3.09 9.55 24.69
CA PHE A 140 -3.99 10.61 25.13
C PHE A 140 -5.34 10.07 25.62
N ASN A 141 -5.84 9.02 24.98
CA ASN A 141 -6.96 8.22 25.42
C ASN A 141 -6.57 6.73 25.47
N THR A 142 -7.46 5.88 25.96
CA THR A 142 -7.23 4.42 26.04
C THR A 142 -6.83 3.84 24.68
N PRO A 143 -5.63 3.26 24.56
CA PRO A 143 -5.14 2.74 23.28
C PRO A 143 -5.76 1.37 22.94
N PRO A 144 -5.75 0.93 21.68
CA PRO A 144 -6.18 -0.40 21.27
C PRO A 144 -5.14 -1.47 21.65
N CYS A 145 -5.07 -1.81 22.94
CA CYS A 145 -4.01 -2.64 23.55
C CYS A 145 -3.74 -3.94 22.81
N TYR A 146 -4.79 -4.67 22.41
CA TYR A 146 -4.64 -5.95 21.72
C TYR A 146 -3.91 -5.79 20.38
N ALA A 147 -4.32 -4.82 19.56
CA ALA A 147 -3.70 -4.60 18.26
C ALA A 147 -2.23 -4.12 18.40
N ILE A 148 -1.93 -3.31 19.43
CA ILE A 148 -0.56 -2.89 19.75
C ILE A 148 0.28 -4.08 20.19
N TYR A 149 -0.27 -4.96 21.03
CA TYR A 149 0.41 -6.18 21.47
C TYR A 149 0.78 -7.09 20.28
N ILE A 150 -0.19 -7.34 19.38
CA ILE A 150 0.05 -8.14 18.16
C ILE A 150 1.09 -7.47 17.25
N ALA A 151 1.03 -6.14 17.07
CA ALA A 151 2.07 -5.41 16.34
C ALA A 151 3.46 -5.65 16.92
N GLY A 152 3.58 -5.62 18.26
CA GLY A 152 4.82 -5.94 18.96
C GLY A 152 5.33 -7.36 18.68
N LEU A 153 4.43 -8.35 18.58
CA LEU A 153 4.79 -9.73 18.21
C LEU A 153 5.27 -9.81 16.75
N THR A 154 4.60 -9.12 15.84
CA THR A 154 5.01 -9.02 14.43
C THR A 154 6.40 -8.40 14.29
N PHE A 155 6.70 -7.33 15.03
CA PHE A 155 8.04 -6.71 15.01
C PHE A 155 9.12 -7.66 15.55
N LYS A 156 8.83 -8.42 16.62
CA LYS A 156 9.73 -9.43 17.15
C LYS A 156 9.97 -10.56 16.13
N TRP A 157 8.92 -11.02 15.47
CA TRP A 157 9.03 -12.02 14.41
C TRP A 157 9.90 -11.52 13.24
N LEU A 158 9.65 -10.30 12.73
CA LEU A 158 10.47 -9.71 11.67
C LEU A 158 11.96 -9.62 12.08
N LYS A 159 12.25 -9.17 13.29
CA LYS A 159 13.64 -9.16 13.79
C LYS A 159 14.25 -10.56 13.82
N LYS A 160 13.48 -11.57 14.25
CA LYS A 160 13.95 -12.97 14.35
C LYS A 160 14.31 -13.57 12.98
N ILE A 161 13.58 -13.23 11.93
CA ILE A 161 13.85 -13.76 10.56
C ILE A 161 14.96 -13.01 9.83
N GLY A 162 15.57 -12.00 10.42
CA GLY A 162 16.66 -11.21 9.83
C GLY A 162 16.26 -9.80 9.37
N GLY A 163 15.10 -9.28 9.84
CA GLY A 163 14.66 -7.91 9.59
C GLY A 163 14.08 -7.68 8.20
N LEU A 164 14.05 -6.41 7.81
CA LEU A 164 13.40 -6.00 6.57
C LEU A 164 14.14 -6.45 5.31
N GLU A 165 15.46 -6.60 5.37
CA GLU A 165 16.25 -7.10 4.24
C GLU A 165 15.92 -8.58 3.93
N ALA A 166 15.76 -9.41 4.96
CA ALA A 166 15.34 -10.79 4.79
C ALA A 166 13.89 -10.87 4.30
N MET A 167 13.01 -10.03 4.86
CA MET A 167 11.60 -9.97 4.44
C MET A 167 11.45 -9.54 2.98
N LYS A 168 12.23 -8.55 2.55
CA LYS A 168 12.26 -8.10 1.16
C LYS A 168 12.57 -9.25 0.20
N LYS A 169 13.63 -10.03 0.49
CA LYS A 169 14.01 -11.20 -0.34
C LYS A 169 12.88 -12.23 -0.45
N ILE A 170 12.21 -12.52 0.67
CA ILE A 170 11.06 -13.43 0.70
C ILE A 170 9.90 -12.87 -0.15
N ASN A 171 9.62 -11.57 -0.04
CA ASN A 171 8.55 -10.92 -0.81
C ASN A 171 8.87 -10.87 -2.32
N GLU A 172 10.11 -10.61 -2.68
CA GLU A 172 10.58 -10.63 -4.07
C GLU A 172 10.45 -12.05 -4.66
N GLU A 173 10.84 -13.09 -3.92
CA GLU A 173 10.67 -14.49 -4.35
C GLU A 173 9.19 -14.82 -4.57
N LYS A 174 8.31 -14.49 -3.61
CA LYS A 174 6.86 -14.73 -3.73
C LYS A 174 6.26 -14.04 -4.95
N ALA A 175 6.58 -12.76 -5.11
CA ALA A 175 6.08 -11.97 -6.23
C ALA A 175 6.60 -12.51 -7.57
N LYS A 176 7.88 -12.86 -7.64
CA LYS A 176 8.49 -13.43 -8.84
C LYS A 176 7.79 -14.73 -9.28
N ILE A 177 7.53 -15.67 -8.36
CA ILE A 177 6.84 -16.93 -8.67
C ILE A 177 5.49 -16.67 -9.37
N LEU A 178 4.71 -15.70 -8.86
CA LEU A 178 3.39 -15.42 -9.43
C LEU A 178 3.48 -14.62 -10.73
N TYR A 179 4.35 -13.60 -10.79
CA TYR A 179 4.49 -12.78 -12.00
C TYR A 179 5.11 -13.55 -13.16
N ASP A 180 6.12 -14.40 -12.94
CA ASP A 180 6.68 -15.26 -13.99
C ASP A 180 5.59 -16.14 -14.62
N PHE A 181 4.74 -16.75 -13.79
CA PHE A 181 3.61 -17.53 -14.29
C PHE A 181 2.62 -16.67 -15.09
N LEU A 182 2.25 -15.48 -14.60
CA LEU A 182 1.31 -14.60 -15.29
C LEU A 182 1.85 -14.10 -16.64
N ASP A 183 3.16 -13.86 -16.72
CA ASP A 183 3.81 -13.40 -17.96
C ASP A 183 3.86 -14.50 -19.03
N GLU A 184 3.97 -15.77 -18.64
CA GLU A 184 3.98 -16.93 -19.54
C GLU A 184 2.57 -17.46 -19.84
N SER A 185 1.58 -17.18 -18.98
CA SER A 185 0.23 -17.75 -19.07
C SER A 185 -0.51 -17.26 -20.33
N ARG A 186 -1.18 -18.20 -21.00
CA ARG A 186 -2.10 -17.86 -22.11
C ARG A 186 -3.46 -17.38 -21.61
N LEU A 187 -3.89 -17.84 -20.45
CA LEU A 187 -5.20 -17.56 -19.88
C LEU A 187 -5.17 -16.36 -18.95
N PHE A 188 -4.23 -16.33 -18.01
CA PHE A 188 -4.17 -15.27 -17.00
C PHE A 188 -3.22 -14.16 -17.42
N LYS A 189 -3.61 -12.90 -17.19
CA LYS A 189 -2.81 -11.71 -17.48
C LYS A 189 -2.71 -10.81 -16.27
N GLY A 190 -1.50 -10.41 -15.89
CA GLY A 190 -1.28 -9.33 -14.94
C GLY A 190 -1.78 -7.99 -15.51
N THR A 191 -2.32 -7.14 -14.65
CA THR A 191 -2.91 -5.86 -15.08
C THR A 191 -1.96 -4.67 -14.96
N VAL A 192 -0.76 -4.88 -14.42
CA VAL A 192 0.22 -3.82 -14.10
C VAL A 192 1.43 -3.93 -15.01
N VAL A 193 1.93 -2.80 -15.48
CA VAL A 193 3.20 -2.74 -16.22
C VAL A 193 4.35 -3.29 -15.35
N PRO A 194 5.32 -4.04 -15.94
CA PRO A 194 6.32 -4.76 -15.15
C PRO A 194 7.12 -3.90 -14.18
N GLU A 195 7.49 -2.68 -14.57
CA GLU A 195 8.30 -1.76 -13.79
C GLU A 195 7.61 -1.21 -12.54
N ASP A 196 6.27 -1.26 -12.48
CA ASP A 196 5.48 -0.68 -11.39
C ASP A 196 4.75 -1.74 -10.54
N ARG A 197 5.11 -3.01 -10.70
CA ARG A 197 4.46 -4.14 -10.02
C ARG A 197 4.66 -4.11 -8.50
N SER A 198 3.57 -4.33 -7.77
CA SER A 198 3.58 -4.49 -6.31
C SER A 198 4.11 -5.85 -5.90
N LEU A 199 4.88 -5.91 -4.81
CA LEU A 199 5.29 -7.17 -4.16
C LEU A 199 4.19 -7.71 -3.21
N MET A 200 3.15 -6.92 -2.94
CA MET A 200 2.13 -7.22 -1.93
C MET A 200 0.76 -7.59 -2.53
N ASN A 201 0.40 -6.96 -3.65
CA ASN A 201 -0.92 -7.10 -4.24
C ASN A 201 -0.78 -7.32 -5.75
N VAL A 202 -1.14 -8.50 -6.20
CA VAL A 202 -1.00 -8.93 -7.59
C VAL A 202 -2.40 -9.12 -8.20
N PRO A 203 -2.95 -8.11 -8.90
CA PRO A 203 -4.19 -8.25 -9.65
C PRO A 203 -3.94 -8.94 -10.99
N PHE A 204 -4.89 -9.76 -11.41
CA PHE A 204 -4.85 -10.45 -12.69
C PHE A 204 -6.27 -10.77 -13.19
N VAL A 205 -6.40 -11.01 -14.48
CA VAL A 205 -7.67 -11.27 -15.18
C VAL A 205 -7.48 -12.38 -16.21
N THR A 206 -8.58 -12.98 -16.65
CA THR A 206 -8.59 -13.86 -17.85
C THR A 206 -9.01 -13.08 -19.11
N GLY A 207 -9.54 -11.86 -18.95
CA GLY A 207 -10.15 -11.09 -20.03
C GLY A 207 -11.59 -11.51 -20.34
N ASN A 208 -12.16 -12.42 -19.55
CA ASN A 208 -13.55 -12.86 -19.63
C ASN A 208 -14.15 -12.95 -18.21
N GLU A 209 -15.18 -12.17 -17.95
CA GLU A 209 -15.79 -12.06 -16.60
C GLU A 209 -16.40 -13.40 -16.11
N GLU A 210 -16.94 -14.24 -17.01
CA GLU A 210 -17.49 -15.54 -16.65
C GLU A 210 -16.38 -16.50 -16.22
N LEU A 211 -15.23 -16.49 -16.93
CA LEU A 211 -14.06 -17.28 -16.54
C LEU A 211 -13.45 -16.76 -15.23
N ASP A 212 -13.36 -15.46 -15.03
CA ASP A 212 -12.92 -14.86 -13.75
C ASP A 212 -13.81 -15.34 -12.60
N ALA A 213 -15.14 -15.30 -12.78
CA ALA A 213 -16.09 -15.75 -11.77
C ALA A 213 -15.97 -17.26 -11.51
N LYS A 214 -15.81 -18.08 -12.55
CA LYS A 214 -15.60 -19.52 -12.45
C LYS A 214 -14.31 -19.82 -11.69
N PHE A 215 -13.20 -19.18 -12.05
CA PHE A 215 -11.93 -19.34 -11.34
C PHE A 215 -12.07 -19.03 -9.85
N VAL A 216 -12.69 -17.91 -9.49
CA VAL A 216 -12.92 -17.53 -8.08
C VAL A 216 -13.72 -18.58 -7.33
N ALA A 217 -14.75 -19.15 -7.97
CA ALA A 217 -15.59 -20.19 -7.37
C ALA A 217 -14.81 -21.50 -7.14
N GLU A 218 -14.04 -21.95 -8.14
CA GLU A 218 -13.22 -23.17 -8.03
C GLU A 218 -12.06 -22.98 -7.05
N ALA A 219 -11.38 -21.82 -7.06
CA ALA A 219 -10.34 -21.48 -6.12
C ALA A 219 -10.85 -21.54 -4.66
N LYS A 220 -12.06 -21.03 -4.41
CA LYS A 220 -12.69 -21.12 -3.09
C LYS A 220 -12.92 -22.57 -2.64
N LYS A 221 -13.38 -23.44 -3.54
CA LYS A 221 -13.56 -24.88 -3.25
C LYS A 221 -12.23 -25.57 -2.95
N ALA A 222 -11.16 -25.15 -3.64
CA ALA A 222 -9.80 -25.64 -3.42
C ALA A 222 -9.11 -25.05 -2.17
N GLY A 223 -9.79 -24.20 -1.40
CA GLY A 223 -9.27 -23.62 -0.15
C GLY A 223 -8.55 -22.27 -0.33
N PHE A 224 -8.53 -21.69 -1.54
CA PHE A 224 -8.00 -20.34 -1.76
C PHE A 224 -9.09 -19.30 -1.47
N VAL A 225 -8.99 -18.63 -0.35
CA VAL A 225 -9.94 -17.61 0.08
C VAL A 225 -9.50 -16.20 -0.34
N ASN A 226 -10.49 -15.33 -0.60
CA ASN A 226 -10.25 -13.91 -0.88
C ASN A 226 -9.42 -13.61 -2.15
N VAL A 227 -9.44 -14.51 -3.14
CA VAL A 227 -8.76 -14.30 -4.44
C VAL A 227 -9.58 -13.44 -5.41
N LYS A 228 -10.87 -13.19 -5.13
CA LYS A 228 -11.70 -12.29 -5.93
C LYS A 228 -11.12 -10.87 -5.93
N GLY A 229 -11.04 -10.25 -7.10
CA GLY A 229 -10.62 -8.87 -7.27
C GLY A 229 -11.56 -7.88 -6.59
N HIS A 230 -11.11 -6.63 -6.49
CA HIS A 230 -11.93 -5.58 -5.89
C HIS A 230 -13.14 -5.28 -6.79
N ARG A 231 -14.32 -5.02 -6.18
CA ARG A 231 -15.59 -4.78 -6.88
C ARG A 231 -15.55 -3.68 -7.96
N THR A 232 -14.60 -2.75 -7.87
CA THR A 232 -14.46 -1.65 -8.84
C THR A 232 -13.56 -1.99 -10.04
N VAL A 233 -12.82 -3.10 -9.98
CA VAL A 233 -11.86 -3.53 -11.01
C VAL A 233 -12.26 -4.86 -11.62
N GLY A 234 -12.91 -5.72 -10.84
CA GLY A 234 -13.21 -7.10 -11.26
C GLY A 234 -11.98 -8.01 -11.16
N GLY A 235 -12.02 -9.10 -11.93
CA GLY A 235 -10.94 -10.06 -12.00
C GLY A 235 -10.58 -10.74 -10.68
N MET A 236 -9.32 -11.05 -10.51
CA MET A 236 -8.73 -11.68 -9.33
C MET A 236 -7.62 -10.81 -8.74
N ARG A 237 -7.31 -11.05 -7.46
CA ARG A 237 -6.17 -10.44 -6.79
C ARG A 237 -5.59 -11.37 -5.74
N ALA A 238 -4.32 -11.71 -5.88
CA ALA A 238 -3.55 -12.34 -4.81
C ALA A 238 -2.95 -11.25 -3.90
N SER A 239 -3.31 -11.26 -2.62
CA SER A 239 -2.71 -10.40 -1.59
C SER A 239 -1.71 -11.25 -0.80
N ILE A 240 -0.42 -11.11 -1.15
CA ILE A 240 0.69 -11.95 -0.68
C ILE A 240 1.55 -11.23 0.36
N TYR A 241 0.91 -10.60 1.34
CA TYR A 241 1.56 -9.85 2.42
C TYR A 241 2.66 -10.67 3.13
N ASN A 242 3.43 -10.01 4.00
CA ASN A 242 4.57 -10.61 4.69
C ASN A 242 4.29 -11.98 5.31
N ALA A 243 3.11 -12.14 5.94
CA ALA A 243 2.73 -13.38 6.62
C ALA A 243 2.35 -14.53 5.67
N MET A 244 2.11 -14.25 4.36
CA MET A 244 1.84 -15.30 3.38
C MET A 244 3.11 -16.11 3.13
N PRO A 245 3.14 -17.42 3.39
CA PRO A 245 4.32 -18.24 3.10
C PRO A 245 4.50 -18.41 1.59
N THR A 246 5.75 -18.55 1.13
CA THR A 246 6.09 -18.80 -0.29
C THR A 246 5.35 -20.02 -0.83
N GLU A 247 5.17 -21.06 -0.01
CA GLU A 247 4.41 -22.26 -0.37
C GLU A 247 2.95 -21.97 -0.74
N GLY A 248 2.29 -21.03 -0.06
CA GLY A 248 0.93 -20.60 -0.41
C GLY A 248 0.85 -20.01 -1.81
N VAL A 249 1.86 -19.25 -2.23
CA VAL A 249 1.95 -18.68 -3.58
C VAL A 249 2.22 -19.78 -4.61
N ARG A 250 3.12 -20.73 -4.30
CA ARG A 250 3.39 -21.89 -5.17
C ARG A 250 2.14 -22.73 -5.42
N LYS A 251 1.37 -23.02 -4.38
CA LYS A 251 0.10 -23.74 -4.49
C LYS A 251 -0.93 -22.99 -5.34
N LEU A 252 -0.99 -21.67 -5.22
CA LEU A 252 -1.87 -20.88 -6.09
C LEU A 252 -1.47 -21.03 -7.56
N VAL A 253 -0.18 -20.87 -7.87
CA VAL A 253 0.32 -21.02 -9.25
C VAL A 253 0.10 -22.45 -9.77
N GLU A 254 0.28 -23.48 -8.96
CA GLU A 254 -0.01 -24.87 -9.32
C GLU A 254 -1.49 -25.07 -9.66
N PHE A 255 -2.38 -24.48 -8.86
CA PHE A 255 -3.82 -24.53 -9.11
C PHE A 255 -4.22 -23.77 -10.41
N MET A 256 -3.48 -22.71 -10.76
CA MET A 256 -3.73 -21.91 -11.97
C MET A 256 -3.23 -22.59 -13.27
N LYS A 257 -2.35 -23.58 -13.19
CA LYS A 257 -1.89 -24.38 -14.34
C LYS A 257 -2.94 -25.38 -14.80
#